data_2359fe95af824b8d5fba4e1b9d21b82e
#
_entry.id   2359fe95af824b8d5fba4e1b9d21b82e
#
_cell.length_a   1.000
_cell.length_b   1.000
_cell.length_c   1.000
_cell.angle_alpha   90.00
_cell.angle_beta   90.00
_cell.angle_gamma   90.00
#
_symmetry.space_group_name_H-M   'P 1'
#
loop_
_entity.id
_entity.type
_entity.pdbx_description
1 polymer ?
#
loop_
_entity_poly.entity_id
_entity_poly.type
_entity_poly.pdbx_seq_one_letter_code
_entity_poly.pdbx_strand_id
1 'polypeptide(L)'
;TATNTPRLDYSTGSEAFLLEPQSTNLVAYSEDFSDSYWRKDKLTVTSNSVNSPSGEVNASLIQETVYTSSIPSIDLSGSIYLTAGSYTFSFYVKRNNVRYLGINFGSGAERIRTNFDFDTLTFKAPIFNGTTTGSVSFDTLGDYYRISVNADFPLTISGDINITPLATDTYPFYAFQDSDNRSFYLWGAQLEQNSYATSYIPTSGASATRNQELCNNATPV
;
A
#
# COMPACT_ATOMS: atom_id res chain seq x y z
N THR A 1 10.15 -8.49 14.10
CA THR A 1 11.57 -8.90 14.01
C THR A 1 12.10 -9.01 15.44
N ALA A 2 12.85 -10.09 15.76
CA ALA A 2 13.45 -10.23 17.07
C ALA A 2 14.45 -9.08 17.30
N THR A 3 14.42 -8.49 18.50
CA THR A 3 15.33 -7.42 18.89
C THR A 3 16.76 -7.95 18.80
N ASN A 4 17.68 -7.20 18.21
CA ASN A 4 19.10 -7.53 18.02
C ASN A 4 19.42 -8.67 17.02
N THR A 5 18.50 -9.02 16.13
CA THR A 5 18.82 -9.93 15.03
C THR A 5 19.13 -9.09 13.78
N PRO A 6 20.36 -9.13 13.23
CA PRO A 6 20.68 -8.44 11.99
C PRO A 6 19.77 -8.91 10.86
N ARG A 7 19.25 -7.98 10.06
CA ARG A 7 18.56 -8.32 8.82
C ARG A 7 19.58 -8.37 7.69
N LEU A 8 19.41 -9.36 6.82
CA LEU A 8 20.27 -9.56 5.67
C LEU A 8 19.51 -9.23 4.39
N ASP A 9 20.18 -8.52 3.51
CA ASP A 9 19.73 -8.27 2.15
C ASP A 9 20.48 -9.21 1.19
N TYR A 10 19.73 -9.91 0.35
CA TYR A 10 20.24 -10.82 -0.67
C TYR A 10 19.97 -10.31 -2.09
N SER A 11 19.46 -9.09 -2.24
CA SER A 11 19.04 -8.52 -3.54
C SER A 11 20.18 -8.43 -4.56
N THR A 12 21.42 -8.33 -4.09
CA THR A 12 22.63 -8.26 -4.93
C THR A 12 23.25 -9.64 -5.22
N GLY A 13 22.65 -10.74 -4.73
CA GLY A 13 23.21 -12.10 -4.83
C GLY A 13 24.33 -12.39 -3.81
N SER A 14 24.66 -11.45 -2.94
CA SER A 14 25.57 -11.61 -1.81
C SER A 14 24.89 -11.15 -0.53
N GLU A 15 25.24 -11.78 0.58
CA GLU A 15 24.74 -11.34 1.90
C GLU A 15 25.27 -9.94 2.23
N ALA A 16 24.37 -9.02 2.53
CA ALA A 16 24.70 -7.70 3.05
C ALA A 16 23.81 -7.38 4.26
N PHE A 17 24.30 -6.58 5.20
CA PHE A 17 23.44 -6.08 6.27
C PHE A 17 22.44 -5.09 5.69
N LEU A 18 21.14 -5.35 5.91
CA LEU A 18 20.10 -4.39 5.60
C LEU A 18 20.04 -3.35 6.73
N LEU A 19 20.68 -2.20 6.51
CA LEU A 19 20.65 -1.09 7.45
C LEU A 19 19.64 -0.07 6.97
N GLU A 20 18.48 -0.04 7.62
CA GLU A 20 17.43 0.92 7.28
C GLU A 20 17.38 2.08 8.28
N PRO A 21 17.05 3.30 7.80
CA PRO A 21 16.81 4.43 8.68
C PRO A 21 15.60 4.19 9.57
N GLN A 22 15.46 5.00 10.61
CA GLN A 22 14.22 5.07 11.37
C GLN A 22 13.06 5.39 10.42
N SER A 23 11.97 4.64 10.56
CA SER A 23 10.74 4.93 9.82
C SER A 23 9.50 4.63 10.66
N THR A 24 8.39 5.30 10.33
CA THR A 24 7.12 5.16 11.02
C THR A 24 6.03 4.80 10.02
N ASN A 25 5.33 3.70 10.27
CA ASN A 25 4.09 3.41 9.58
C ASN A 25 2.97 4.25 10.20
N LEU A 26 2.42 5.17 9.43
CA LEU A 26 1.35 6.09 9.84
C LEU A 26 -0.05 5.47 9.74
N VAL A 27 -0.21 4.34 9.04
CA VAL A 27 -1.46 3.57 9.03
C VAL A 27 -1.66 2.92 10.39
N ALA A 28 -2.82 3.12 11.03
CA ALA A 28 -3.06 2.58 12.37
C ALA A 28 -3.39 1.08 12.38
N TYR A 29 -4.01 0.57 11.32
CA TYR A 29 -4.42 -0.84 11.17
C TYR A 29 -3.89 -1.37 9.84
N SER A 30 -2.64 -1.84 9.84
CA SER A 30 -1.94 -2.24 8.62
C SER A 30 -2.35 -3.61 8.06
N GLU A 31 -2.99 -4.45 8.87
CA GLU A 31 -3.42 -5.82 8.51
C GLU A 31 -4.92 -6.03 8.70
N ASP A 32 -5.58 -5.30 9.59
CA ASP A 32 -7.01 -5.43 9.83
C ASP A 32 -7.81 -4.46 8.96
N PHE A 33 -8.11 -4.89 7.74
CA PHE A 33 -8.94 -4.15 6.79
C PHE A 33 -10.44 -4.23 7.11
N SER A 34 -10.85 -5.06 8.09
CA SER A 34 -12.23 -5.13 8.56
C SER A 34 -12.57 -4.01 9.54
N ASP A 35 -11.58 -3.45 10.23
CA ASP A 35 -11.75 -2.33 11.15
C ASP A 35 -12.42 -1.12 10.47
N SER A 36 -13.15 -0.34 11.24
CA SER A 36 -13.84 0.89 10.79
C SER A 36 -12.87 2.00 10.35
N TYR A 37 -11.61 1.92 10.72
CA TYR A 37 -10.53 2.77 10.22
C TYR A 37 -10.44 2.75 8.68
N TRP A 38 -10.73 1.59 8.06
CA TRP A 38 -10.85 1.44 6.63
C TRP A 38 -12.32 1.59 6.21
N ARG A 39 -12.64 2.60 5.43
CA ARG A 39 -13.95 2.72 4.81
C ARG A 39 -14.05 1.71 3.66
N LYS A 40 -15.14 0.99 3.59
CA LYS A 40 -15.48 0.04 2.53
C LYS A 40 -16.70 0.57 1.78
N ASP A 41 -16.53 0.99 0.53
CA ASP A 41 -17.66 1.36 -0.34
C ASP A 41 -17.87 0.28 -1.40
N LYS A 42 -19.04 -0.35 -1.40
CA LYS A 42 -19.40 -1.46 -2.29
C LYS A 42 -18.42 -2.64 -2.25
N LEU A 43 -17.74 -2.82 -1.14
CA LEU A 43 -16.81 -3.93 -0.89
C LEU A 43 -17.15 -4.61 0.44
N THR A 44 -16.88 -5.91 0.49
CA THR A 44 -16.79 -6.69 1.72
C THR A 44 -15.36 -7.08 1.99
N VAL A 45 -15.04 -7.27 3.27
CA VAL A 45 -13.73 -7.75 3.72
C VAL A 45 -13.94 -9.05 4.48
N THR A 46 -13.25 -10.11 4.05
CA THR A 46 -13.13 -11.35 4.81
C THR A 46 -11.70 -11.47 5.31
N SER A 47 -11.51 -11.28 6.62
CA SER A 47 -10.19 -11.36 7.26
C SER A 47 -9.66 -12.78 7.26
N ASN A 48 -8.35 -12.94 7.36
CA ASN A 48 -7.65 -14.23 7.54
C ASN A 48 -8.02 -15.26 6.47
N SER A 49 -8.06 -14.83 5.21
CA SER A 49 -8.53 -15.66 4.10
C SER A 49 -7.45 -16.54 3.49
N VAL A 50 -6.22 -16.05 3.42
CA VAL A 50 -5.06 -16.78 2.85
C VAL A 50 -3.77 -16.38 3.54
N ASN A 51 -2.70 -17.15 3.29
CA ASN A 51 -1.37 -16.80 3.79
C ASN A 51 -0.92 -15.46 3.19
N SER A 52 -0.43 -14.59 4.05
CA SER A 52 0.23 -13.35 3.68
C SER A 52 1.73 -13.56 3.41
N PRO A 53 2.46 -12.53 2.99
CA PRO A 53 3.93 -12.56 2.90
C PRO A 53 4.65 -12.85 4.22
N SER A 54 4.00 -12.70 5.37
CA SER A 54 4.57 -13.10 6.67
C SER A 54 4.58 -14.61 6.90
N GLY A 55 3.86 -15.37 6.08
CA GLY A 55 3.65 -16.80 6.25
C GLY A 55 2.42 -17.17 7.08
N GLU A 56 1.79 -16.20 7.72
CA GLU A 56 0.59 -16.39 8.54
C GLU A 56 -0.70 -16.25 7.70
N VAL A 57 -1.78 -16.90 8.14
CA VAL A 57 -3.10 -16.76 7.51
C VAL A 57 -3.75 -15.47 8.01
N ASN A 58 -3.32 -14.32 7.50
CA ASN A 58 -3.80 -13.00 7.93
C ASN A 58 -3.98 -11.99 6.77
N ALA A 59 -3.91 -12.43 5.52
CA ALA A 59 -4.32 -11.60 4.40
C ALA A 59 -5.84 -11.60 4.25
N SER A 60 -6.42 -10.44 3.95
CA SER A 60 -7.86 -10.22 3.80
C SER A 60 -8.29 -10.35 2.35
N LEU A 61 -9.39 -11.05 2.09
CA LEU A 61 -10.09 -11.01 0.82
C LEU A 61 -10.94 -9.75 0.76
N ILE A 62 -10.70 -8.93 -0.25
CA ILE A 62 -11.49 -7.75 -0.60
C ILE A 62 -12.33 -8.10 -1.82
N GLN A 63 -13.65 -8.02 -1.70
CA GLN A 63 -14.58 -8.47 -2.74
C GLN A 63 -15.69 -7.46 -2.97
N GLU A 64 -16.02 -7.22 -4.24
CA GLU A 64 -17.17 -6.40 -4.62
C GLU A 64 -18.49 -6.99 -4.11
N THR A 65 -19.37 -6.10 -3.65
CA THR A 65 -20.80 -6.43 -3.43
C THR A 65 -21.58 -6.19 -4.72
N VAL A 66 -22.84 -6.56 -4.73
CA VAL A 66 -23.73 -6.24 -5.86
C VAL A 66 -24.07 -4.75 -5.84
N TYR A 67 -23.82 -4.06 -6.94
CA TYR A 67 -24.16 -2.65 -7.16
C TYR A 67 -24.33 -2.37 -8.65
N THR A 68 -24.94 -1.24 -8.97
CA THR A 68 -25.05 -0.72 -10.33
C THR A 68 -24.47 0.69 -10.36
N SER A 69 -23.58 0.95 -11.30
CA SER A 69 -22.99 2.26 -11.57
C SER A 69 -22.40 2.95 -10.33
N SER A 70 -21.38 2.34 -9.72
CA SER A 70 -20.64 2.87 -8.55
C SER A 70 -19.14 2.80 -8.75
N ILE A 71 -18.41 3.36 -7.79
CA ILE A 71 -16.94 3.23 -7.68
C ILE A 71 -16.68 2.48 -6.37
N PRO A 72 -16.38 1.17 -6.44
CA PRO A 72 -16.03 0.42 -5.24
C PRO A 72 -14.65 0.85 -4.75
N SER A 73 -14.47 1.01 -3.44
CA SER A 73 -13.16 1.30 -2.87
C SER A 73 -13.01 0.81 -1.44
N ILE A 74 -11.78 0.41 -1.10
CA ILE A 74 -11.31 0.38 0.28
C ILE A 74 -10.38 1.56 0.46
N ASP A 75 -10.62 2.38 1.46
CA ASP A 75 -9.95 3.66 1.56
C ASP A 75 -9.75 4.18 2.98
N LEU A 76 -8.76 5.07 3.10
CA LEU A 76 -8.49 5.92 4.26
C LEU A 76 -8.90 7.35 3.90
N SER A 77 -10.15 7.70 4.10
CA SER A 77 -10.63 9.03 3.73
C SER A 77 -10.58 9.98 4.92
N GLY A 78 -9.81 11.05 4.77
CA GLY A 78 -9.72 12.14 5.74
C GLY A 78 -9.14 11.75 7.10
N SER A 79 -8.52 10.58 7.21
CA SER A 79 -8.02 10.05 8.49
C SER A 79 -6.59 10.46 8.80
N ILE A 80 -5.80 10.87 7.80
CA ILE A 80 -4.38 11.22 7.96
C ILE A 80 -4.10 12.60 7.39
N TYR A 81 -3.54 13.49 8.21
CA TYR A 81 -3.01 14.78 7.75
C TYR A 81 -1.54 14.61 7.38
N LEU A 82 -1.21 14.90 6.12
CA LEU A 82 0.15 14.87 5.58
C LEU A 82 0.63 16.30 5.42
N THR A 83 1.69 16.66 6.11
CA THR A 83 2.38 17.95 5.90
C THR A 83 3.07 17.97 4.54
N ALA A 84 3.51 19.13 4.07
CA ALA A 84 4.34 19.19 2.86
C ALA A 84 5.56 18.27 2.98
N GLY A 85 5.84 17.50 1.95
CA GLY A 85 6.95 16.53 1.95
C GLY A 85 6.70 15.30 1.08
N SER A 86 7.68 14.40 1.06
CA SER A 86 7.62 13.14 0.34
C SER A 86 7.02 12.05 1.21
N TYR A 87 6.05 11.33 0.67
CA TYR A 87 5.40 10.19 1.34
C TYR A 87 5.33 9.00 0.40
N THR A 88 5.47 7.81 0.97
CA THR A 88 5.27 6.57 0.22
C THR A 88 4.19 5.74 0.89
N PHE A 89 3.14 5.44 0.13
CA PHE A 89 2.14 4.44 0.49
C PHE A 89 2.51 3.12 -0.19
N SER A 90 2.61 2.04 0.59
CA SER A 90 2.85 0.70 0.07
C SER A 90 1.91 -0.32 0.70
N PHE A 91 1.62 -1.39 -0.04
CA PHE A 91 0.79 -2.50 0.41
C PHE A 91 1.10 -3.75 -0.41
N TYR A 92 0.77 -4.91 0.15
CA TYR A 92 0.90 -6.17 -0.55
C TYR A 92 -0.45 -6.61 -1.09
N VAL A 93 -0.46 -6.96 -2.37
CA VAL A 93 -1.66 -7.42 -3.06
C VAL A 93 -1.37 -8.72 -3.80
N LYS A 94 -2.35 -9.66 -3.72
CA LYS A 94 -2.35 -10.89 -4.52
C LYS A 94 -3.64 -10.90 -5.34
N ARG A 95 -3.52 -11.21 -6.63
CA ARG A 95 -4.68 -11.35 -7.49
C ARG A 95 -5.57 -12.51 -7.05
N ASN A 96 -6.89 -12.30 -7.09
CA ASN A 96 -7.86 -13.39 -7.13
C ASN A 96 -8.48 -13.46 -8.53
N ASN A 97 -9.49 -12.64 -8.83
CA ASN A 97 -10.07 -12.59 -10.17
C ASN A 97 -10.05 -11.19 -10.83
N VAL A 98 -9.64 -10.15 -10.10
CA VAL A 98 -9.48 -8.80 -10.66
C VAL A 98 -8.31 -8.75 -11.64
N ARG A 99 -8.46 -8.02 -12.75
CA ARG A 99 -7.33 -7.72 -13.64
C ARG A 99 -6.69 -6.38 -13.35
N TYR A 100 -7.48 -5.34 -13.12
CA TYR A 100 -6.97 -3.99 -12.91
C TYR A 100 -7.23 -3.52 -11.49
N LEU A 101 -6.20 -2.95 -10.88
CA LEU A 101 -6.28 -2.33 -9.56
C LEU A 101 -5.98 -0.86 -9.68
N GLY A 102 -6.97 -0.02 -9.38
CA GLY A 102 -6.80 1.42 -9.32
C GLY A 102 -6.27 1.87 -7.97
N ILE A 103 -5.37 2.83 -7.98
CA ILE A 103 -4.74 3.39 -6.79
C ILE A 103 -4.80 4.91 -6.85
N ASN A 104 -5.32 5.53 -5.80
CA ASN A 104 -5.27 6.97 -5.60
C ASN A 104 -4.57 7.28 -4.29
N PHE A 105 -3.63 8.22 -4.32
CA PHE A 105 -2.95 8.71 -3.13
C PHE A 105 -2.89 10.24 -3.16
N GLY A 106 -3.42 10.86 -2.12
CA GLY A 106 -3.61 12.29 -2.00
C GLY A 106 -5.07 12.71 -2.08
N SER A 107 -5.37 13.97 -1.89
CA SER A 107 -6.74 14.50 -1.89
C SER A 107 -6.84 15.90 -2.50
N GLY A 108 -8.06 16.28 -2.84
CA GLY A 108 -8.31 17.62 -3.41
C GLY A 108 -7.56 17.84 -4.72
N ALA A 109 -6.78 18.92 -4.79
CA ALA A 109 -6.00 19.29 -5.95
C ALA A 109 -4.64 18.57 -6.04
N GLU A 110 -4.15 18.00 -4.94
CA GLU A 110 -2.81 17.38 -4.86
C GLU A 110 -2.93 15.86 -4.71
N ARG A 111 -2.65 15.10 -5.78
CA ARG A 111 -2.73 13.63 -5.76
C ARG A 111 -1.97 12.97 -6.91
N ILE A 112 -1.66 11.70 -6.73
CA ILE A 112 -1.21 10.76 -7.76
C ILE A 112 -2.23 9.64 -7.93
N ARG A 113 -2.49 9.23 -9.17
CA ARG A 113 -3.38 8.12 -9.52
C ARG A 113 -2.75 7.26 -10.59
N THR A 114 -2.93 5.95 -10.47
CA THR A 114 -2.49 4.97 -11.47
C THR A 114 -3.34 3.71 -11.42
N ASN A 115 -3.24 2.88 -12.45
CA ASN A 115 -3.80 1.53 -12.46
C ASN A 115 -2.66 0.52 -12.60
N PHE A 116 -2.76 -0.59 -11.88
CA PHE A 116 -1.89 -1.74 -12.03
C PHE A 116 -2.61 -2.83 -12.80
N ASP A 117 -2.01 -3.35 -13.86
CA ASP A 117 -2.52 -4.49 -14.65
C ASP A 117 -1.81 -5.76 -14.22
N PHE A 118 -2.54 -6.70 -13.63
CA PHE A 118 -2.02 -7.99 -13.19
C PHE A 118 -1.65 -8.95 -14.33
N ASP A 119 -2.16 -8.74 -15.54
CA ASP A 119 -1.82 -9.61 -16.68
C ASP A 119 -0.47 -9.22 -17.30
N THR A 120 -0.19 -7.93 -17.39
CA THR A 120 1.03 -7.40 -17.99
C THR A 120 2.11 -7.03 -16.98
N LEU A 121 1.75 -6.97 -15.68
CA LEU A 121 2.59 -6.49 -14.59
C LEU A 121 3.16 -5.09 -14.87
N THR A 122 2.27 -4.19 -15.27
CA THR A 122 2.65 -2.82 -15.59
C THR A 122 1.70 -1.83 -14.92
N PHE A 123 2.22 -0.62 -14.67
CA PHE A 123 1.38 0.51 -14.32
C PHE A 123 0.98 1.29 -15.56
N LYS A 124 -0.25 1.75 -15.58
CA LYS A 124 -0.64 2.86 -16.45
C LYS A 124 0.12 4.12 -16.02
N ALA A 125 0.52 4.94 -17.00
CA ALA A 125 1.24 6.19 -16.72
C ALA A 125 0.53 6.98 -15.62
N PRO A 126 1.19 7.32 -14.51
CA PRO A 126 0.57 8.03 -13.41
C PRO A 126 0.03 9.39 -13.84
N ILE A 127 -1.13 9.76 -13.31
CA ILE A 127 -1.67 11.11 -13.44
C ILE A 127 -1.49 11.86 -12.13
N PHE A 128 -0.87 13.00 -12.24
CA PHE A 128 -0.66 13.94 -11.16
C PHE A 128 -1.68 15.07 -11.23
N ASN A 129 -2.18 15.51 -10.10
CA ASN A 129 -2.98 16.71 -9.96
C ASN A 129 -2.20 17.75 -9.18
N GLY A 130 -2.47 19.02 -9.46
CA GLY A 130 -1.76 20.15 -8.85
C GLY A 130 -0.29 20.19 -9.24
N THR A 131 0.57 20.38 -8.27
CA THR A 131 2.03 20.38 -8.42
C THR A 131 2.68 19.15 -7.77
N THR A 132 1.88 18.18 -7.36
CA THR A 132 2.34 16.87 -6.87
C THR A 132 3.20 16.20 -7.94
N THR A 133 4.34 15.64 -7.51
CA THR A 133 5.19 14.75 -8.32
C THR A 133 5.32 13.40 -7.60
N GLY A 134 5.93 12.42 -8.24
CA GLY A 134 6.13 11.13 -7.60
C GLY A 134 6.41 9.99 -8.57
N SER A 135 6.31 8.77 -8.06
CA SER A 135 6.57 7.55 -8.82
C SER A 135 5.73 6.39 -8.32
N VAL A 136 5.67 5.34 -9.14
CA VAL A 136 5.05 4.07 -8.79
C VAL A 136 6.01 2.93 -9.11
N SER A 137 6.04 1.92 -8.26
CA SER A 137 6.84 0.71 -8.46
C SER A 137 6.16 -0.49 -7.84
N PHE A 138 6.63 -1.68 -8.15
CA PHE A 138 6.26 -2.89 -7.43
C PHE A 138 7.45 -3.83 -7.32
N ASP A 139 7.42 -4.64 -6.25
CA ASP A 139 8.31 -5.78 -6.04
C ASP A 139 7.49 -7.06 -5.99
N THR A 140 8.04 -8.16 -6.50
CA THR A 140 7.40 -9.47 -6.45
C THR A 140 7.89 -10.25 -5.22
N LEU A 141 6.95 -10.77 -4.43
CA LEU A 141 7.24 -11.61 -3.28
C LEU A 141 6.31 -12.84 -3.28
N GLY A 142 6.80 -13.93 -3.84
CA GLY A 142 5.98 -15.13 -4.09
C GLY A 142 4.79 -14.79 -4.99
N ASP A 143 3.58 -15.04 -4.52
CA ASP A 143 2.32 -14.74 -5.22
C ASP A 143 1.83 -13.31 -5.01
N TYR A 144 2.56 -12.51 -4.23
CA TYR A 144 2.20 -11.14 -3.90
C TYR A 144 3.04 -10.14 -4.68
N TYR A 145 2.44 -9.00 -4.92
CA TYR A 145 3.11 -7.80 -5.40
C TYR A 145 3.08 -6.75 -4.28
N ARG A 146 4.23 -6.24 -3.88
CA ARG A 146 4.30 -5.06 -3.03
C ARG A 146 4.25 -3.85 -3.94
N ILE A 147 3.12 -3.19 -3.99
CA ILE A 147 2.95 -1.94 -4.73
C ILE A 147 3.39 -0.77 -3.84
N SER A 148 4.16 0.15 -4.41
CA SER A 148 4.62 1.37 -3.76
C SER A 148 4.27 2.58 -4.61
N VAL A 149 3.59 3.56 -4.01
CA VAL A 149 3.23 4.83 -4.62
C VAL A 149 3.87 5.94 -3.81
N ASN A 150 4.87 6.58 -4.39
CA ASN A 150 5.51 7.76 -3.82
C ASN A 150 4.82 9.03 -4.35
N ALA A 151 4.63 10.01 -3.49
CA ALA A 151 4.13 11.32 -3.83
C ALA A 151 4.85 12.42 -3.04
N ASP A 152 5.28 13.45 -3.74
CA ASP A 152 5.82 14.68 -3.16
C ASP A 152 4.71 15.72 -3.12
N PHE A 153 4.18 15.98 -1.92
CA PHE A 153 3.13 16.98 -1.72
C PHE A 153 3.74 18.34 -1.40
N PRO A 154 3.43 19.39 -2.20
CA PRO A 154 4.01 20.72 -1.99
C PRO A 154 3.40 21.46 -0.81
N LEU A 155 2.27 20.98 -0.29
CA LEU A 155 1.52 21.59 0.81
C LEU A 155 0.86 20.52 1.68
N THR A 156 0.39 20.92 2.85
CA THR A 156 -0.36 20.04 3.76
C THR A 156 -1.69 19.65 3.12
N ILE A 157 -1.97 18.35 3.12
CA ILE A 157 -3.23 17.77 2.63
C ILE A 157 -3.87 16.87 3.69
N SER A 158 -5.18 16.66 3.55
CA SER A 158 -5.84 15.53 4.21
C SER A 158 -5.61 14.30 3.34
N GLY A 159 -4.76 13.37 3.82
CA GLY A 159 -4.39 12.18 3.05
C GLY A 159 -5.60 11.30 2.76
N ASP A 160 -5.80 11.00 1.49
CA ASP A 160 -6.83 10.09 0.98
C ASP A 160 -6.14 8.98 0.18
N ILE A 161 -6.37 7.75 0.57
CA ILE A 161 -5.81 6.56 -0.07
C ILE A 161 -6.97 5.67 -0.47
N ASN A 162 -7.08 5.38 -1.77
CA ASN A 162 -8.10 4.48 -2.27
C ASN A 162 -7.44 3.35 -3.07
N ILE A 163 -7.91 2.13 -2.83
CA ILE A 163 -7.60 0.94 -3.62
C ILE A 163 -8.92 0.43 -4.18
N THR A 164 -9.00 0.31 -5.50
CA THR A 164 -10.25 0.07 -6.25
C THR A 164 -10.08 -1.09 -7.22
N PRO A 165 -10.90 -2.14 -7.15
CA PRO A 165 -10.97 -3.13 -8.22
C PRO A 165 -11.63 -2.48 -9.45
N LEU A 166 -10.98 -2.58 -10.63
CA LEU A 166 -11.46 -1.94 -11.85
C LEU A 166 -11.89 -2.96 -12.91
N ALA A 167 -12.99 -2.64 -13.62
CA ALA A 167 -13.47 -3.43 -14.75
C ALA A 167 -12.57 -3.29 -15.98
N THR A 168 -12.00 -2.11 -16.18
CA THR A 168 -11.21 -1.78 -17.37
C THR A 168 -10.03 -0.90 -16.98
N ASP A 169 -9.05 -0.79 -17.85
CA ASP A 169 -7.94 0.15 -17.71
C ASP A 169 -8.33 1.59 -18.11
N THR A 170 -9.63 1.88 -18.22
CA THR A 170 -10.09 3.25 -18.48
C THR A 170 -9.76 4.13 -17.30
N TYR A 171 -9.07 5.19 -17.58
CA TYR A 171 -8.72 6.22 -16.63
C TYR A 171 -9.83 7.26 -16.56
N PRO A 172 -10.09 7.81 -15.42
CA PRO A 172 -9.63 7.58 -14.06
C PRO A 172 -10.76 7.04 -13.15
N PHE A 173 -10.48 6.79 -11.88
CA PHE A 173 -11.31 6.53 -10.70
C PHE A 173 -12.77 7.06 -10.66
N TYR A 174 -13.22 7.78 -11.66
CA TYR A 174 -14.56 8.38 -11.75
C TYR A 174 -15.45 7.72 -12.81
N ALA A 175 -14.97 6.68 -13.49
CA ALA A 175 -15.83 5.89 -14.34
C ALA A 175 -16.65 4.95 -13.46
N PHE A 176 -17.93 5.25 -13.29
CA PHE A 176 -18.85 4.33 -12.66
C PHE A 176 -18.84 3.01 -13.41
N GLN A 177 -18.84 1.92 -12.67
CA GLN A 177 -18.87 0.56 -13.21
C GLN A 177 -19.90 -0.27 -12.47
N ASP A 178 -20.40 -1.29 -13.12
CA ASP A 178 -21.25 -2.28 -12.48
C ASP A 178 -20.39 -3.33 -11.78
N SER A 179 -20.95 -3.97 -10.75
CA SER A 179 -20.29 -5.06 -10.05
C SER A 179 -20.12 -6.27 -10.97
N ASP A 180 -18.95 -6.90 -10.90
CA ASP A 180 -18.61 -8.12 -11.62
C ASP A 180 -17.92 -9.12 -10.68
N ASN A 181 -18.23 -9.03 -9.38
CA ASN A 181 -17.68 -9.89 -8.34
C ASN A 181 -16.14 -9.90 -8.30
N ARG A 182 -15.50 -8.78 -8.68
CA ARG A 182 -14.04 -8.63 -8.67
C ARG A 182 -13.51 -8.70 -7.25
N SER A 183 -12.35 -9.31 -7.10
CA SER A 183 -11.75 -9.50 -5.78
C SER A 183 -10.23 -9.66 -5.85
N PHE A 184 -9.57 -9.34 -4.75
CA PHE A 184 -8.14 -9.46 -4.55
C PHE A 184 -7.85 -9.69 -3.06
N TYR A 185 -6.64 -10.17 -2.75
CA TYR A 185 -6.18 -10.26 -1.36
C TYR A 185 -5.29 -9.08 -1.04
N LEU A 186 -5.46 -8.54 0.15
CA LEU A 186 -4.75 -7.35 0.64
C LEU A 186 -4.08 -7.63 1.97
N TRP A 187 -2.86 -7.13 2.16
CA TRP A 187 -2.11 -7.25 3.40
C TRP A 187 -1.08 -6.13 3.54
N GLY A 188 -0.71 -5.77 4.78
CA GLY A 188 0.48 -5.00 5.08
C GLY A 188 0.50 -3.60 4.52
N ALA A 189 -0.58 -2.82 4.71
CA ALA A 189 -0.63 -1.42 4.32
C ALA A 189 0.35 -0.58 5.16
N GLN A 190 1.13 0.28 4.50
CA GLN A 190 2.13 1.10 5.14
C GLN A 190 2.19 2.48 4.49
N LEU A 191 2.17 3.52 5.30
CA LEU A 191 2.36 4.91 4.88
C LEU A 191 3.50 5.52 5.66
N GLU A 192 4.50 6.00 4.97
CA GLU A 192 5.74 6.52 5.55
C GLU A 192 6.04 7.91 5.01
N GLN A 193 6.62 8.78 5.83
CA GLN A 193 7.17 10.06 5.38
C GLN A 193 8.60 9.84 4.84
N ASN A 194 8.69 9.17 3.70
CA ASN A 194 9.90 8.82 2.99
C ASN A 194 9.64 8.84 1.48
N SER A 195 10.69 8.98 0.68
CA SER A 195 10.62 8.89 -0.79
C SER A 195 10.59 7.44 -1.33
N TYR A 196 10.66 6.44 -0.47
CA TYR A 196 10.62 5.01 -0.81
C TYR A 196 10.01 4.22 0.34
N ALA A 197 9.50 3.03 0.05
CA ALA A 197 8.99 2.11 1.06
C ALA A 197 10.13 1.38 1.76
N THR A 198 10.18 1.45 3.10
CA THR A 198 11.10 0.64 3.89
C THR A 198 10.51 -0.75 4.18
N SER A 199 11.23 -1.63 4.86
CA SER A 199 10.67 -2.91 5.29
C SER A 199 9.39 -2.73 6.09
N TYR A 200 8.47 -3.68 5.94
CA TYR A 200 7.16 -3.61 6.53
C TYR A 200 7.19 -3.45 8.06
N ILE A 201 6.40 -2.52 8.56
CA ILE A 201 6.24 -2.19 9.98
C ILE A 201 4.76 -2.46 10.35
N PRO A 202 4.45 -3.54 11.07
CA PRO A 202 3.08 -3.86 11.45
C PRO A 202 2.53 -2.85 12.46
N THR A 203 1.22 -2.59 12.35
CA THR A 203 0.48 -1.70 13.25
C THR A 203 -0.86 -2.32 13.64
N SER A 204 -1.32 -2.02 14.87
CA SER A 204 -2.60 -2.48 15.40
C SER A 204 -3.17 -1.43 16.37
N GLY A 205 -4.01 -0.54 15.85
CA GLY A 205 -4.69 0.53 16.60
C GLY A 205 -3.94 1.85 16.69
N ALA A 206 -2.65 1.90 16.34
CA ALA A 206 -1.84 3.13 16.34
C ALA A 206 -0.68 3.02 15.36
N SER A 207 -0.08 4.16 14.98
CA SER A 207 1.18 4.18 14.23
C SER A 207 2.31 3.50 15.01
N ALA A 208 3.26 2.90 14.31
CA ALA A 208 4.42 2.24 14.90
C ALA A 208 5.71 2.72 14.23
N THR A 209 6.75 2.87 15.04
CA THR A 209 8.07 3.30 14.57
C THR A 209 9.08 2.17 14.71
N ARG A 210 9.80 1.86 13.63
CA ARG A 210 11.00 1.06 13.65
C ARG A 210 12.19 2.01 13.83
N ASN A 211 13.00 1.74 14.85
CA ASN A 211 14.24 2.50 15.08
C ASN A 211 15.25 2.25 13.96
N GLN A 212 16.14 3.21 13.77
CA GLN A 212 17.28 3.07 12.87
C GLN A 212 18.12 1.84 13.23
N GLU A 213 18.53 1.11 12.24
CA GLU A 213 19.47 0.01 12.39
C GLU A 213 20.90 0.54 12.31
N LEU A 214 21.69 0.22 13.33
CA LEU A 214 23.07 0.66 13.42
C LEU A 214 23.99 -0.58 13.43
N CYS A 215 24.99 -0.58 12.57
CA CYS A 215 26.11 -1.50 12.68
C CYS A 215 27.11 -0.88 13.65
N ASN A 216 26.99 -1.17 14.92
CA ASN A 216 28.05 -0.79 15.88
C ASN A 216 29.24 -1.71 15.65
N ASN A 217 30.44 -1.13 15.39
CA ASN A 217 31.68 -1.87 15.45
C ASN A 217 31.79 -2.51 16.84
N ALA A 218 31.40 -3.78 16.95
CA ALA A 218 31.84 -4.56 18.08
C ALA A 218 33.37 -4.60 17.95
N THR A 219 34.10 -3.96 18.88
CA THR A 219 35.50 -4.18 18.99
C THR A 219 35.76 -5.67 19.11
N PRO A 220 36.60 -6.27 18.23
CA PRO A 220 36.95 -7.68 18.39
C PRO A 220 37.49 -7.88 19.80
N VAL A 221 36.87 -8.81 20.52
CA VAL A 221 37.40 -9.29 21.81
C VAL A 221 38.60 -10.18 21.55
#